data_7e439722d1be2bcb48a31dd9a03ec5d9
#
_entry.id   7e439722d1be2bcb48a31dd9a03ec5d9
#
_cell.length_a   1.000
_cell.length_b   1.000
_cell.length_c   1.000
_cell.angle_alpha   90.00
_cell.angle_beta   90.00
_cell.angle_gamma   90.00
#
_symmetry.space_group_name_H-M   'P 1'
#
loop_
_entity.id
_entity.type
_entity.pdbx_description
1 polymer ?
#
loop_
_entity_poly.entity_id
_entity_poly.type
_entity_poly.pdbx_seq_one_letter_code
_entity_poly.pdbx_strand_id
1 'polypeptide(L)'
;MIPDCRSGDGKGGGRTIQKYQVIYADPPWDYQQCRLSGSAKKHYPTMRIEELCALPVAEIADRDCALFLWATFPQLPEALRLIQAWGFVYKTVAFVWLKQNRKAL
;
A
#
# COMPACT_ATOMS: atom_id res chain seq x y z
N MET A 1 2.77 -1.80 -9.40
CA MET A 1 3.56 -2.00 -9.89
C MET A 1 4.88 -1.80 -9.39
N ILE A 2 5.67 -2.52 -9.32
CA ILE A 2 6.94 -2.37 -8.91
C ILE A 2 7.89 -2.32 -9.96
N PRO A 3 8.68 -1.54 -10.02
CA PRO A 3 9.64 -1.34 -11.05
C PRO A 3 10.66 -2.32 -10.91
N ASP A 4 11.23 -2.73 -11.80
CA ASP A 4 12.15 -3.65 -11.64
C ASP A 4 13.39 -3.20 -11.36
N CYS A 5 13.98 -3.37 -10.61
CA CYS A 5 15.15 -2.85 -10.27
C CYS A 5 16.14 -3.73 -10.57
N ARG A 6 16.75 -3.89 -11.20
CA ARG A 6 17.75 -4.64 -11.52
C ARG A 6 18.75 -4.87 -10.65
N SER A 7 18.86 -5.25 -9.83
CA SER A 7 19.86 -5.35 -9.03
C SER A 7 20.77 -6.17 -9.36
N GLY A 8 20.76 -6.64 -9.88
CA GLY A 8 21.68 -7.32 -10.23
C GLY A 8 22.44 -8.23 -9.53
N ASP A 9 22.95 -8.73 -9.54
CA ASP A 9 23.80 -9.53 -8.98
C ASP A 9 23.58 -10.53 -8.17
N GLY A 10 23.13 -10.74 -7.89
CA GLY A 10 22.92 -11.52 -7.08
C GLY A 10 23.54 -12.76 -7.17
N LYS A 11 24.31 -13.01 -7.33
CA LYS A 11 24.91 -14.13 -7.48
C LYS A 11 25.17 -14.78 -6.34
N GLY A 12 24.96 -14.84 -5.49
CA GLY A 12 25.34 -15.33 -4.46
C GLY A 12 24.68 -16.49 -4.14
N GLY A 13 24.57 -17.16 -3.98
CA GLY A 13 23.98 -18.22 -3.70
C GLY A 13 22.81 -18.14 -2.99
N GLY A 14 22.35 -18.22 -2.28
CA GLY A 14 21.26 -18.18 -1.54
C GLY A 14 20.18 -17.56 -2.05
N ARG A 15 19.21 -17.20 -1.45
CA ARG A 15 18.22 -16.54 -1.85
C ARG A 15 18.44 -15.20 -1.81
N THR A 16 18.42 -14.45 -2.67
CA THR A 16 18.70 -13.13 -2.62
C THR A 16 17.41 -12.43 -2.70
N ILE A 17 17.05 -11.58 -1.87
CA ILE A 17 15.83 -10.84 -1.91
C ILE A 17 16.03 -9.60 -2.68
N GLN A 18 15.24 -9.38 -3.69
CA GLN A 18 15.39 -8.19 -4.45
C GLN A 18 14.89 -7.02 -3.75
N LYS A 19 15.52 -5.93 -3.78
CA LYS A 19 15.09 -4.73 -3.14
C LYS A 19 14.70 -3.69 -4.14
N TYR A 20 13.72 -2.87 -3.79
CA TYR A 20 13.18 -1.90 -4.72
C TYR A 20 13.31 -0.49 -4.20
N GLN A 21 13.49 0.44 -5.08
CA GLN A 21 13.63 1.82 -4.69
C GLN A 21 12.30 2.54 -4.75
N VAL A 22 11.29 1.98 -5.37
CA VAL A 22 9.98 2.57 -5.41
C VAL A 22 8.97 1.47 -5.20
N ILE A 23 8.07 1.66 -4.27
CA ILE A 23 7.01 0.70 -4.03
C ILE A 23 5.71 1.44 -4.16
N TYR A 24 4.80 0.90 -4.96
CA TYR A 24 3.54 1.54 -5.18
C TYR A 24 2.49 0.57 -4.71
N ALA A 25 1.73 0.90 -3.75
CA ALA A 25 0.82 -0.02 -3.12
C ALA A 25 -0.60 0.46 -3.08
N ASP A 26 -1.52 -0.44 -3.35
CA ASP A 26 -2.92 -0.14 -3.27
C ASP A 26 -3.54 -1.24 -2.44
N PRO A 27 -3.49 -1.14 -1.14
CA PRO A 27 -3.93 -2.24 -0.30
C PRO A 27 -5.42 -2.49 -0.37
N PRO A 28 -5.82 -3.71 -0.22
CA PRO A 28 -7.24 -4.04 -0.23
C PRO A 28 -7.82 -3.76 1.14
N TRP A 29 -8.05 -2.50 1.43
CA TRP A 29 -8.52 -2.08 2.73
C TRP A 29 -9.86 -2.69 3.08
N ASP A 30 -10.04 -2.93 4.35
CA ASP A 30 -11.28 -3.49 4.82
C ASP A 30 -12.10 -2.35 5.35
N TYR A 31 -13.10 -1.89 4.63
CA TYR A 31 -13.86 -0.80 5.06
C TYR A 31 -14.98 -1.24 5.94
N GLN A 32 -14.72 -1.52 7.13
CA GLN A 32 -15.71 -1.88 7.99
C GLN A 32 -16.77 -0.92 8.20
N GLN A 33 -16.55 0.26 8.29
CA GLN A 33 -17.55 1.17 8.48
C GLN A 33 -18.42 1.30 7.34
N CYS A 34 -18.06 0.92 6.28
CA CYS A 34 -18.87 1.12 5.17
C CYS A 34 -19.77 0.03 4.93
N ARG A 35 -19.86 -0.86 5.63
CA ARG A 35 -20.64 -1.90 5.35
C ARG A 35 -21.96 -1.68 5.54
N LEU A 36 -22.49 -0.73 5.59
CA LEU A 36 -23.71 -0.57 5.88
C LEU A 36 -24.57 -1.11 4.90
N SER A 37 -24.68 -1.07 3.92
CA SER A 37 -25.59 -1.48 3.08
C SER A 37 -25.35 -2.77 2.64
N GLY A 38 -25.33 -3.56 3.03
CA GLY A 38 -25.04 -4.75 2.61
C GLY A 38 -24.72 -4.99 1.31
N SER A 39 -24.87 -4.24 0.67
CA SER A 39 -24.57 -4.50 -0.62
C SER A 39 -23.24 -4.79 -0.82
N ALA A 40 -22.58 -4.51 -0.05
CA ALA A 40 -21.27 -4.70 -0.24
C ALA A 40 -20.89 -6.01 -0.32
N LYS A 41 -21.40 -6.80 -0.70
CA LYS A 41 -20.96 -7.94 -0.73
C LYS A 41 -19.81 -7.92 -1.39
N LYS A 42 -18.90 -7.83 -1.08
CA LYS A 42 -17.70 -7.76 -1.56
C LYS A 42 -17.30 -8.67 -2.50
N HIS A 43 -16.87 -8.45 -3.34
CA HIS A 43 -16.37 -9.26 -4.28
C HIS A 43 -14.92 -9.44 -4.22
N TYR A 44 -14.20 -8.65 -3.64
CA TYR A 44 -12.79 -8.94 -3.56
C TYR A 44 -12.37 -9.17 -2.16
N PRO A 45 -11.39 -9.92 -1.90
CA PRO A 45 -10.91 -10.14 -0.57
C PRO A 45 -10.31 -8.89 -0.01
N THR A 46 -10.54 -8.62 1.22
CA THR A 46 -9.94 -7.47 1.85
C THR A 46 -9.04 -7.95 2.97
N MET A 47 -8.17 -7.11 3.46
CA MET A 47 -7.28 -7.46 4.53
C MET A 47 -7.46 -6.48 5.66
N ARG A 48 -7.34 -6.97 6.89
CA ARG A 48 -7.47 -6.08 8.01
C ARG A 48 -6.20 -5.35 8.23
N ILE A 49 -6.23 -4.24 8.89
CA ILE A 49 -5.05 -3.42 9.08
C ILE A 49 -3.95 -4.22 9.75
N GLU A 50 -4.30 -5.11 10.65
CA GLU A 50 -3.27 -5.88 11.31
C GLU A 50 -2.55 -6.81 10.34
N GLU A 51 -3.29 -7.33 9.39
CA GLU A 51 -2.67 -8.21 8.42
C GLU A 51 -1.80 -7.42 7.47
N LEU A 52 -2.24 -6.22 7.12
CA LEU A 52 -1.46 -5.41 6.21
C LEU A 52 -0.16 -4.97 6.91
N CYS A 53 -0.25 -4.63 8.18
CA CYS A 53 0.94 -4.21 8.89
C CYS A 53 1.94 -5.35 9.05
N ALA A 54 1.46 -6.58 9.01
CA ALA A 54 2.36 -7.69 9.16
C ALA A 54 3.09 -8.09 7.88
N LEU A 55 2.73 -7.49 6.77
CA LEU A 55 3.42 -7.84 5.54
C LEU A 55 4.85 -7.35 5.59
N PRO A 56 5.80 -8.14 5.18
CA PRO A 56 7.20 -7.77 5.31
C PRO A 56 7.67 -6.82 4.22
N VAL A 57 7.04 -5.72 4.07
CA VAL A 57 7.39 -4.79 3.01
C VAL A 57 8.75 -4.19 3.25
N ALA A 58 9.13 -4.00 4.51
CA ALA A 58 10.42 -3.42 4.77
C ALA A 58 11.55 -4.29 4.23
N GLU A 59 11.31 -5.57 4.08
CA GLU A 59 12.36 -6.40 3.58
C GLU A 59 12.62 -6.24 2.11
N ILE A 60 11.67 -5.73 1.35
CA ILE A 60 11.91 -5.55 -0.06
C ILE A 60 12.21 -4.09 -0.36
N ALA A 61 12.28 -3.22 0.63
CA ALA A 61 12.56 -1.82 0.41
C ALA A 61 14.05 -1.58 0.49
N ASP A 62 14.56 -0.88 -0.49
CA ASP A 62 15.97 -0.58 -0.48
C ASP A 62 16.17 0.50 0.53
N ARG A 63 17.41 0.86 0.85
CA ARG A 63 17.72 1.84 1.76
C ARG A 63 17.09 3.11 1.38
N ASP A 64 17.06 3.54 0.20
CA ASP A 64 16.46 4.75 -0.20
C ASP A 64 15.25 4.36 -1.00
N CYS A 65 14.14 4.20 -0.40
CA CYS A 65 12.95 3.73 -1.08
C CYS A 65 11.82 4.68 -0.89
N ALA A 66 11.07 4.95 -1.92
CA ALA A 66 9.89 5.80 -1.83
C ALA A 66 8.66 4.94 -1.86
N LEU A 67 7.74 5.16 -0.96
CA LEU A 67 6.52 4.40 -0.92
C LEU A 67 5.37 5.29 -1.31
N PHE A 68 4.57 4.87 -2.30
CA PHE A 68 3.38 5.57 -2.67
C PHE A 68 2.22 4.67 -2.29
N LEU A 69 1.39 5.12 -1.39
CA LEU A 69 0.32 4.30 -0.87
C LEU A 69 -1.01 4.95 -1.11
N TRP A 70 -1.92 4.25 -1.76
CA TRP A 70 -3.25 4.77 -1.98
C TRP A 70 -4.11 4.55 -0.77
N ALA A 71 -4.90 5.53 -0.43
CA ALA A 71 -5.81 5.41 0.68
C ALA A 71 -6.93 6.37 0.47
N THR A 72 -8.11 6.06 0.99
CA THR A 72 -9.20 7.00 0.92
C THR A 72 -9.13 7.82 2.18
N PHE A 73 -9.78 8.95 2.21
CA PHE A 73 -9.72 9.80 3.37
C PHE A 73 -10.22 9.11 4.64
N PRO A 74 -11.29 8.36 4.60
CA PRO A 74 -11.73 7.68 5.82
C PRO A 74 -10.71 6.68 6.34
N GLN A 75 -9.83 6.19 5.46
CA GLN A 75 -8.86 5.25 5.88
C GLN A 75 -7.51 5.90 6.19
N LEU A 76 -7.46 7.19 6.18
CA LEU A 76 -6.21 7.86 6.41
C LEU A 76 -5.52 7.46 7.70
N PRO A 77 -6.21 7.35 8.83
CA PRO A 77 -5.52 6.96 10.04
C PRO A 77 -4.85 5.59 9.92
N GLU A 78 -5.53 4.65 9.27
CA GLU A 78 -4.95 3.34 9.08
C GLU A 78 -3.80 3.40 8.11
N ALA A 79 -3.90 4.28 7.12
CA ALA A 79 -2.81 4.39 6.16
C ALA A 79 -1.56 4.90 6.84
N LEU A 80 -1.70 5.89 7.72
CA LEU A 80 -0.55 6.41 8.40
C LEU A 80 0.07 5.35 9.33
N ARG A 81 -0.78 4.54 9.93
CA ARG A 81 -0.29 3.50 10.77
C ARG A 81 0.47 2.47 9.94
N LEU A 82 -0.04 2.16 8.76
CA LEU A 82 0.59 1.19 7.91
C LEU A 82 1.95 1.68 7.42
N ILE A 83 2.02 2.94 7.07
CA ILE A 83 3.27 3.52 6.61
C ILE A 83 4.33 3.32 7.68
N GLN A 84 3.98 3.59 8.93
CA GLN A 84 4.91 3.42 9.96
C GLN A 84 5.23 1.97 10.21
N ALA A 85 4.26 1.08 10.14
CA ALA A 85 4.52 -0.33 10.36
C ALA A 85 5.46 -0.90 9.32
N TRP A 86 5.40 -0.37 8.11
CA TRP A 86 6.27 -0.86 7.05
C TRP A 86 7.64 -0.16 7.09
N GLY A 87 7.86 0.69 8.08
CA GLY A 87 9.17 1.28 8.24
C GLY A 87 9.40 2.57 7.49
N PHE A 88 8.34 3.22 7.04
CA PHE A 88 8.52 4.45 6.31
C PHE A 88 8.08 5.63 7.13
N VAL A 89 8.41 6.81 6.68
CA VAL A 89 8.04 8.02 7.35
C VAL A 89 7.16 8.80 6.41
N TYR A 90 5.99 9.19 6.87
CA TYR A 90 5.08 9.92 6.01
C TYR A 90 5.66 11.28 5.69
N LYS A 91 5.68 11.64 4.42
CA LYS A 91 6.17 12.94 4.05
C LYS A 91 5.09 13.85 3.56
N THR A 92 4.26 13.40 2.67
CA THR A 92 3.25 14.27 2.12
C THR A 92 2.33 13.50 1.22
N VAL A 93 1.32 14.17 0.73
CA VAL A 93 0.40 13.58 -0.20
C VAL A 93 0.98 13.83 -1.59
N ALA A 94 1.09 12.81 -2.37
CA ALA A 94 1.65 12.97 -3.69
C ALA A 94 0.59 13.30 -4.71
N PHE A 95 -0.54 12.62 -4.70
CA PHE A 95 -1.58 12.88 -5.63
C PHE A 95 -2.92 12.73 -4.98
N VAL A 96 -3.94 13.34 -5.51
CA VAL A 96 -5.27 13.17 -5.02
C VAL A 96 -6.12 12.86 -6.24
N TRP A 97 -6.84 11.77 -6.19
CA TRP A 97 -7.68 11.40 -7.31
C TRP A 97 -9.10 11.73 -6.94
N LEU A 98 -9.69 12.71 -7.63
CA LEU A 98 -11.01 13.08 -7.34
C LEU A 98 -11.94 12.41 -8.31
N LYS A 99 -12.93 11.67 -7.81
CA LYS A 99 -13.83 11.06 -8.68
C LYS A 99 -14.96 11.95 -8.91
N GLN A 100 -15.32 12.25 -10.12
CA GLN A 100 -16.42 13.09 -10.40
C GLN A 100 -17.56 12.34 -10.95
N ASN A 101 -18.73 12.54 -10.51
CA ASN A 101 -19.84 11.85 -10.98
C ASN A 101 -20.62 12.75 -11.86
N ARG A 102 -20.86 12.49 -13.11
CA ARG A 102 -21.54 13.33 -13.95
C ARG A 102 -22.81 13.77 -13.45
N LYS A 103 -23.60 13.05 -12.87
CA LYS A 103 -24.74 13.57 -12.37
C LYS A 103 -24.61 14.21 -11.11
N ALA A 104 -23.70 14.20 -10.46
CA ALA A 104 -23.56 14.83 -9.20
C ALA A 104 -23.36 16.13 -9.28
N LEU A 105 -23.34 16.82 -9.34
CA LEU A 105 -23.01 18.09 -9.38
C LEU A 105 -23.45 18.79 -9.08
#